data_47f11bbc95f31d88f88fa5fdcc95a133
#
_entry.id   47f11bbc95f31d88f88fa5fdcc95a133
#
_cell.length_a   1.000
_cell.length_b   1.000
_cell.length_c   1.000
_cell.angle_alpha   90.00
_cell.angle_beta   90.00
_cell.angle_gamma   90.00
#
_symmetry.space_group_name_H-M   'P 1'
#
loop_
_entity.id
_entity.type
_entity.pdbx_description
1 polymer ?
#
loop_
_entity_poly.entity_id
_entity_poly.type
_entity_poly.pdbx_seq_one_letter_code
_entity_poly.pdbx_strand_id
1 'polypeptide(L)'
;NPSAYSGYKLKGHYGGPLLEEGIMEVESYIPDSTDFNLDSSSIEEWKERGFIEIVDLETLYCNHIETCFDMDAIRNSNMIFAYDAMYGSGQNVIKRLLPNVKRFRCEHNPHFYGISPEPIMRNLGPFSEYIKAEGDIDCALVNDGDADRIGMMDGKGNYIDSHHIMLLLINYLYKYKGYKGKIATGFSSTVKIKQLCDYYGLDLDVVHIGFKHICGIMLEEEIIMGGEESGGIAVQGHIPERDGIWIGMVIWEFMVKSGKTIEELIQEVYDLVGTFAFERIDLTLPQELKESIIEKCKAEEYHQ
;
A
#
# COMPACT_ATOMS: atom_id res chain seq x y z
N ASN A 1 9.63 -8.51 -5.40
CA ASN A 1 10.03 -9.93 -5.52
C ASN A 1 11.38 -10.04 -6.20
N PRO A 2 12.22 -11.04 -5.86
CA PRO A 2 13.46 -11.32 -6.58
C PRO A 2 13.20 -11.59 -8.07
N SER A 3 14.18 -11.32 -8.93
CA SER A 3 14.06 -11.51 -10.39
C SER A 3 13.72 -12.94 -10.82
N ALA A 4 13.98 -13.92 -9.97
CA ALA A 4 13.63 -15.33 -10.18
C ALA A 4 12.15 -15.64 -9.88
N TYR A 5 11.42 -14.70 -9.30
CA TYR A 5 10.02 -14.86 -8.92
C TYR A 5 9.16 -14.12 -9.92
N SER A 6 8.36 -14.84 -10.69
CA SER A 6 7.41 -14.23 -11.59
C SER A 6 6.00 -14.73 -11.30
N GLY A 7 5.01 -13.85 -11.40
CA GLY A 7 3.62 -14.16 -11.18
C GLY A 7 2.74 -13.31 -12.09
N TYR A 8 1.56 -13.81 -12.38
CA TYR A 8 0.54 -13.08 -13.14
C TYR A 8 -0.63 -12.75 -12.21
N LYS A 9 -0.91 -11.46 -12.02
CA LYS A 9 -2.00 -10.97 -11.17
C LYS A 9 -3.18 -10.58 -12.05
N LEU A 10 -4.26 -11.34 -11.99
CA LEU A 10 -5.51 -11.00 -12.68
C LEU A 10 -6.27 -9.94 -11.91
N LYS A 11 -6.86 -9.00 -12.63
CA LYS A 11 -7.72 -7.94 -12.11
C LYS A 11 -9.14 -8.10 -12.61
N GLY A 12 -10.12 -7.86 -11.72
CA GLY A 12 -11.52 -7.77 -12.11
C GLY A 12 -11.84 -6.45 -12.81
N HIS A 13 -12.99 -6.38 -13.47
CA HIS A 13 -13.49 -5.17 -14.13
C HIS A 13 -13.69 -3.97 -13.16
N TYR A 14 -13.74 -4.24 -11.88
CA TYR A 14 -13.84 -3.27 -10.79
C TYR A 14 -12.48 -2.67 -10.35
N GLY A 15 -11.36 -3.10 -10.98
CA GLY A 15 -10.01 -2.58 -10.71
C GLY A 15 -9.24 -3.31 -9.60
N GLY A 16 -9.90 -4.09 -8.76
CA GLY A 16 -9.29 -4.86 -7.67
C GLY A 16 -8.79 -6.24 -8.12
N PRO A 17 -8.20 -7.05 -7.20
CA PRO A 17 -7.78 -8.41 -7.48
C PRO A 17 -8.98 -9.27 -7.88
N LEU A 18 -8.82 -10.10 -8.92
CA LEU A 18 -9.84 -11.07 -9.28
C LEU A 18 -10.06 -12.04 -8.12
N LEU A 19 -11.34 -12.27 -7.75
CA LEU A 19 -11.69 -13.15 -6.65
C LEU A 19 -11.47 -14.63 -7.03
N GLU A 20 -11.43 -15.50 -6.02
CA GLU A 20 -11.08 -16.93 -6.16
C GLU A 20 -11.86 -17.64 -7.27
N GLU A 21 -13.19 -17.44 -7.32
CA GLU A 21 -14.04 -18.06 -8.33
C GLU A 21 -13.66 -17.68 -9.75
N GLY A 22 -13.38 -16.40 -9.99
CA GLY A 22 -12.92 -15.91 -11.29
C GLY A 22 -11.52 -16.41 -11.65
N ILE A 23 -10.64 -16.58 -10.66
CA ILE A 23 -9.32 -17.18 -10.88
C ILE A 23 -9.47 -18.64 -11.29
N MET A 24 -10.28 -19.44 -10.58
CA MET A 24 -10.54 -20.83 -10.90
C MET A 24 -11.18 -21.00 -12.30
N GLU A 25 -12.06 -20.09 -12.69
CA GLU A 25 -12.63 -20.07 -14.03
C GLU A 25 -11.54 -19.87 -15.10
N VAL A 26 -10.69 -18.86 -14.94
CA VAL A 26 -9.58 -18.59 -15.88
C VAL A 26 -8.60 -19.77 -15.92
N GLU A 27 -8.24 -20.33 -14.78
CA GLU A 27 -7.36 -21.50 -14.68
C GLU A 27 -7.93 -22.72 -15.41
N SER A 28 -9.25 -22.88 -15.43
CA SER A 28 -9.90 -23.98 -16.13
C SER A 28 -9.72 -23.96 -17.66
N TYR A 29 -9.37 -22.79 -18.21
CA TYR A 29 -9.07 -22.64 -19.64
C TYR A 29 -7.58 -22.88 -19.99
N ILE A 30 -6.72 -23.06 -19.01
CA ILE A 30 -5.30 -23.32 -19.23
C ILE A 30 -5.13 -24.81 -19.59
N PRO A 31 -4.70 -25.15 -20.81
CA PRO A 31 -4.51 -26.54 -21.20
C PRO A 31 -3.25 -27.14 -20.53
N ASP A 32 -3.26 -28.47 -20.33
CA ASP A 32 -2.13 -29.19 -19.73
C ASP A 32 -0.82 -29.07 -20.55
N SER A 33 -0.94 -28.82 -21.84
CA SER A 33 0.19 -28.57 -22.74
C SER A 33 -0.20 -27.57 -23.83
N THR A 34 0.73 -26.64 -24.12
CA THR A 34 0.56 -25.67 -25.21
C THR A 34 1.74 -25.79 -26.18
N ASP A 35 1.42 -26.06 -27.44
CA ASP A 35 2.37 -25.91 -28.55
C ASP A 35 2.35 -24.43 -28.97
N PHE A 36 3.26 -23.63 -28.39
CA PHE A 36 3.46 -22.25 -28.84
C PHE A 36 4.16 -22.23 -30.17
N ASN A 37 3.40 -22.12 -31.24
CA ASN A 37 3.96 -21.75 -32.53
C ASN A 37 4.01 -20.22 -32.63
N LEU A 38 5.01 -19.62 -31.95
CA LEU A 38 5.21 -18.18 -32.04
C LEU A 38 5.62 -17.82 -33.45
N ASP A 39 4.76 -17.03 -34.09
CA ASP A 39 5.08 -16.36 -35.36
C ASP A 39 6.39 -15.58 -35.19
N SER A 40 7.23 -15.55 -36.23
CA SER A 40 8.48 -14.80 -36.27
C SER A 40 8.29 -13.28 -36.39
N SER A 41 7.05 -12.79 -36.36
CA SER A 41 6.72 -11.36 -36.44
C SER A 41 7.27 -10.59 -35.25
N SER A 42 7.79 -9.40 -35.51
CA SER A 42 8.25 -8.47 -34.47
C SER A 42 7.07 -7.84 -33.69
N ILE A 43 7.35 -7.26 -32.53
CA ILE A 43 6.36 -6.48 -31.77
C ILE A 43 5.83 -5.31 -32.61
N GLU A 44 6.68 -4.68 -33.42
CA GLU A 44 6.33 -3.58 -34.30
C GLU A 44 5.31 -4.01 -35.36
N GLU A 45 5.52 -5.18 -35.99
CA GLU A 45 4.56 -5.74 -36.96
C GLU A 45 3.21 -6.06 -36.29
N TRP A 46 3.21 -6.57 -35.05
CA TRP A 46 1.98 -6.81 -34.30
C TRP A 46 1.24 -5.51 -33.95
N LYS A 47 1.97 -4.42 -33.63
CA LYS A 47 1.40 -3.08 -33.43
C LYS A 47 0.78 -2.54 -34.73
N GLU A 48 1.50 -2.61 -35.85
CA GLU A 48 1.01 -2.17 -37.16
C GLU A 48 -0.26 -2.91 -37.59
N ARG A 49 -0.36 -4.20 -37.26
CA ARG A 49 -1.55 -5.03 -37.49
C ARG A 49 -2.68 -4.80 -36.52
N GLY A 50 -2.48 -3.95 -35.48
CA GLY A 50 -3.49 -3.61 -34.48
C GLY A 50 -3.74 -4.68 -33.41
N PHE A 51 -2.84 -5.67 -33.28
CA PHE A 51 -2.95 -6.70 -32.23
C PHE A 51 -2.31 -6.27 -30.89
N ILE A 52 -1.45 -5.25 -30.91
CA ILE A 52 -0.82 -4.68 -29.73
C ILE A 52 -1.10 -3.18 -29.71
N GLU A 53 -1.67 -2.71 -28.61
CA GLU A 53 -1.86 -1.28 -28.32
C GLU A 53 -0.99 -0.89 -27.11
N ILE A 54 -0.33 0.26 -27.21
CA ILE A 54 0.43 0.85 -26.10
C ILE A 54 -0.45 1.90 -25.43
N VAL A 55 -0.76 1.68 -24.16
CA VAL A 55 -1.61 2.58 -23.36
C VAL A 55 -0.75 3.31 -22.33
N ASP A 56 -0.90 4.63 -22.23
CA ASP A 56 -0.23 5.46 -21.21
C ASP A 56 -1.05 5.45 -19.91
N LEU A 57 -0.89 4.39 -19.12
CA LEU A 57 -1.57 4.23 -17.83
C LEU A 57 -1.05 5.22 -16.78
N GLU A 58 0.21 5.67 -16.87
CA GLU A 58 0.78 6.64 -15.95
C GLU A 58 0.06 8.00 -16.06
N THR A 59 -0.19 8.46 -17.30
CA THR A 59 -0.95 9.69 -17.52
C THR A 59 -2.39 9.58 -17.04
N LEU A 60 -3.06 8.44 -17.27
CA LEU A 60 -4.41 8.20 -16.77
C LEU A 60 -4.46 8.27 -15.23
N TYR A 61 -3.51 7.63 -14.57
CA TYR A 61 -3.40 7.63 -13.11
C TYR A 61 -3.13 9.04 -12.54
N CYS A 62 -2.15 9.76 -13.11
CA CYS A 62 -1.86 11.13 -12.70
C CYS A 62 -3.07 12.05 -12.84
N ASN A 63 -3.78 11.98 -13.97
CA ASN A 63 -4.98 12.77 -14.21
C ASN A 63 -6.09 12.42 -13.19
N HIS A 64 -6.22 11.16 -12.83
CA HIS A 64 -7.19 10.75 -11.80
C HIS A 64 -6.85 11.37 -10.43
N ILE A 65 -5.60 11.31 -9.99
CA ILE A 65 -5.15 11.97 -8.75
C ILE A 65 -5.45 13.47 -8.79
N GLU A 66 -5.13 14.17 -9.89
CA GLU A 66 -5.39 15.61 -10.05
C GLU A 66 -6.88 15.97 -9.87
N THR A 67 -7.78 15.05 -10.19
CA THR A 67 -9.24 15.29 -10.03
C THR A 67 -9.77 14.95 -8.65
N CYS A 68 -9.05 14.11 -7.89
CA CYS A 68 -9.54 13.59 -6.61
C CYS A 68 -8.95 14.29 -5.38
N PHE A 69 -7.79 14.94 -5.53
CA PHE A 69 -7.09 15.63 -4.46
C PHE A 69 -6.98 17.13 -4.71
N ASP A 70 -6.88 17.90 -3.65
CA ASP A 70 -6.53 19.32 -3.71
C ASP A 70 -5.01 19.47 -3.91
N MET A 71 -4.57 19.12 -5.13
CA MET A 71 -3.15 19.12 -5.49
C MET A 71 -2.52 20.52 -5.37
N ASP A 72 -3.30 21.57 -5.60
CA ASP A 72 -2.83 22.94 -5.44
C ASP A 72 -2.53 23.27 -3.97
N ALA A 73 -3.36 22.81 -3.04
CA ALA A 73 -3.09 22.97 -1.61
C ALA A 73 -1.82 22.23 -1.20
N ILE A 74 -1.61 21.00 -1.70
CA ILE A 74 -0.40 20.22 -1.39
C ILE A 74 0.85 20.91 -1.98
N ARG A 75 0.80 21.31 -3.26
CA ARG A 75 1.93 21.94 -3.96
C ARG A 75 2.35 23.29 -3.40
N ASN A 76 1.39 24.07 -2.93
CA ASN A 76 1.62 25.43 -2.41
C ASN A 76 1.75 25.46 -0.88
N SER A 77 1.72 24.32 -0.21
CA SER A 77 1.95 24.25 1.23
C SER A 77 3.40 24.66 1.58
N ASN A 78 3.59 25.10 2.82
CA ASN A 78 4.94 25.34 3.34
C ASN A 78 5.60 24.03 3.84
N MET A 79 4.92 22.90 3.75
CA MET A 79 5.45 21.60 4.17
C MET A 79 6.39 21.04 3.12
N ILE A 80 7.50 20.51 3.57
CA ILE A 80 8.51 19.88 2.71
C ILE A 80 8.34 18.36 2.81
N PHE A 81 7.95 17.76 1.70
CA PHE A 81 7.76 16.33 1.60
C PHE A 81 8.93 15.64 0.91
N ALA A 82 9.16 14.39 1.27
CA ALA A 82 10.12 13.52 0.60
C ALA A 82 9.46 12.20 0.15
N TYR A 83 10.06 11.57 -0.83
CA TYR A 83 9.56 10.32 -1.42
C TYR A 83 10.69 9.35 -1.72
N ASP A 84 10.52 8.12 -1.26
CA ASP A 84 11.40 7.01 -1.57
C ASP A 84 10.64 5.96 -2.38
N ALA A 85 10.98 5.83 -3.65
CA ALA A 85 10.38 4.84 -4.55
C ALA A 85 10.97 3.43 -4.38
N MET A 86 12.00 3.27 -3.57
CA MET A 86 12.77 2.02 -3.49
C MET A 86 13.11 1.43 -4.88
N TYR A 87 13.45 2.31 -5.85
CA TYR A 87 13.69 2.01 -7.28
C TYR A 87 12.46 1.47 -8.02
N GLY A 88 11.27 1.53 -7.45
CA GLY A 88 10.02 0.97 -7.95
C GLY A 88 9.26 1.85 -8.93
N SER A 89 8.04 1.44 -9.24
CA SER A 89 7.19 2.03 -10.29
C SER A 89 6.66 3.44 -9.98
N GLY A 90 6.58 3.84 -8.70
CA GLY A 90 6.03 5.13 -8.29
C GLY A 90 6.89 6.36 -8.60
N GLN A 91 8.17 6.18 -8.98
CA GLN A 91 9.14 7.27 -9.14
C GLN A 91 8.73 8.35 -10.14
N ASN A 92 8.11 7.98 -11.27
CA ASN A 92 7.69 8.92 -12.31
C ASN A 92 6.41 9.66 -11.92
N VAL A 93 5.46 8.95 -11.33
CA VAL A 93 4.17 9.51 -10.89
C VAL A 93 4.38 10.64 -9.89
N ILE A 94 5.17 10.43 -8.83
CA ILE A 94 5.45 11.47 -7.85
C ILE A 94 6.22 12.64 -8.46
N LYS A 95 7.17 12.37 -9.36
CA LYS A 95 7.88 13.44 -10.09
C LYS A 95 6.94 14.32 -10.91
N ARG A 96 5.91 13.74 -11.52
CA ARG A 96 4.92 14.47 -12.34
C ARG A 96 3.95 15.25 -11.47
N LEU A 97 3.39 14.62 -10.44
CA LEU A 97 2.39 15.23 -9.57
C LEU A 97 2.97 16.30 -8.65
N LEU A 98 4.15 16.05 -8.10
CA LEU A 98 4.80 16.88 -7.08
C LEU A 98 6.28 17.09 -7.41
N PRO A 99 6.61 17.95 -8.38
CA PRO A 99 7.97 18.11 -8.87
C PRO A 99 8.95 18.64 -7.80
N ASN A 100 8.46 19.30 -6.76
CA ASN A 100 9.25 19.87 -5.66
C ASN A 100 9.53 18.89 -4.52
N VAL A 101 8.90 17.70 -4.52
CA VAL A 101 9.15 16.65 -3.51
C VAL A 101 10.61 16.19 -3.60
N LYS A 102 11.29 16.11 -2.46
CA LYS A 102 12.65 15.57 -2.38
C LYS A 102 12.60 14.06 -2.65
N ARG A 103 13.39 13.57 -3.59
CA ARG A 103 13.33 12.19 -4.08
C ARG A 103 14.57 11.40 -3.69
N PHE A 104 14.33 10.20 -3.18
CA PHE A 104 15.36 9.23 -2.82
C PHE A 104 15.07 7.91 -3.52
N ARG A 105 16.07 7.19 -3.97
CA ARG A 105 15.95 5.92 -4.73
C ARG A 105 14.90 5.98 -5.87
N CYS A 106 14.88 7.09 -6.62
CA CYS A 106 13.98 7.35 -7.74
C CYS A 106 14.73 7.32 -9.06
N GLU A 107 15.48 6.26 -9.31
CA GLU A 107 16.21 5.99 -10.55
C GLU A 107 15.91 4.59 -11.05
N HIS A 108 15.99 4.39 -12.36
CA HIS A 108 15.67 3.10 -12.96
C HIS A 108 16.71 2.03 -12.57
N ASN A 109 16.29 1.05 -11.78
CA ASN A 109 17.07 -0.12 -11.46
C ASN A 109 16.20 -1.36 -11.26
N PRO A 110 16.05 -2.22 -12.28
CA PRO A 110 15.17 -3.40 -12.21
C PRO A 110 15.66 -4.48 -11.26
N HIS A 111 16.90 -4.37 -10.76
CA HIS A 111 17.46 -5.27 -9.74
C HIS A 111 17.41 -4.68 -8.33
N PHE A 112 16.84 -3.47 -8.15
CA PHE A 112 16.71 -2.78 -6.85
C PHE A 112 18.02 -2.69 -6.07
N TYR A 113 19.18 -2.73 -6.75
CA TYR A 113 20.53 -2.87 -6.13
C TYR A 113 20.61 -4.03 -5.13
N GLY A 114 19.88 -5.12 -5.36
CA GLY A 114 19.84 -6.30 -4.50
C GLY A 114 19.05 -6.13 -3.18
N ILE A 115 18.34 -5.01 -3.00
CA ILE A 115 17.48 -4.78 -1.84
C ILE A 115 16.09 -5.33 -2.15
N SER A 116 15.44 -5.96 -1.17
CA SER A 116 14.01 -6.24 -1.27
C SER A 116 13.25 -4.91 -1.15
N PRO A 117 12.50 -4.47 -2.18
CA PRO A 117 11.82 -3.17 -2.15
C PRO A 117 10.54 -3.24 -1.31
N GLU A 118 10.71 -3.37 0.01
CA GLU A 118 9.64 -3.41 0.99
C GLU A 118 9.79 -2.24 1.97
N PRO A 119 8.73 -1.43 2.23
CA PRO A 119 8.76 -0.25 3.08
C PRO A 119 8.73 -0.63 4.57
N ILE A 120 9.71 -1.40 5.02
CA ILE A 120 9.86 -1.86 6.41
C ILE A 120 11.15 -1.33 7.01
N MET A 121 11.19 -1.20 8.33
CA MET A 121 12.26 -0.54 9.08
C MET A 121 13.66 -0.99 8.65
N ARG A 122 13.88 -2.29 8.45
CA ARG A 122 15.22 -2.85 8.09
C ARG A 122 15.77 -2.31 6.76
N ASN A 123 14.90 -1.84 5.86
CA ASN A 123 15.28 -1.36 4.53
C ASN A 123 15.37 0.18 4.47
N LEU A 124 14.96 0.89 5.52
CA LEU A 124 14.76 2.34 5.54
C LEU A 124 15.88 3.13 6.23
N GLY A 125 16.90 2.46 6.77
CA GLY A 125 18.05 3.12 7.39
C GLY A 125 18.68 4.21 6.53
N PRO A 126 19.01 3.95 5.25
CA PRO A 126 19.58 4.97 4.36
C PRO A 126 18.65 6.16 4.11
N PHE A 127 17.33 5.95 4.07
CA PHE A 127 16.37 7.02 3.91
C PHE A 127 16.21 7.85 5.19
N SER A 128 16.24 7.20 6.36
CA SER A 128 16.28 7.89 7.66
C SER A 128 17.47 8.86 7.75
N GLU A 129 18.66 8.39 7.36
CA GLU A 129 19.87 9.23 7.35
C GLU A 129 19.77 10.36 6.33
N TYR A 130 19.16 10.13 5.17
CA TYR A 130 18.90 11.18 4.18
C TYR A 130 17.98 12.27 4.76
N ILE A 131 16.85 11.90 5.40
CA ILE A 131 15.92 12.84 6.03
C ILE A 131 16.64 13.70 7.10
N LYS A 132 17.43 13.06 7.96
CA LYS A 132 18.22 13.76 8.99
C LYS A 132 19.24 14.73 8.42
N ALA A 133 19.88 14.34 7.31
CA ALA A 133 20.88 15.18 6.66
C ALA A 133 20.27 16.39 5.96
N GLU A 134 19.11 16.28 5.35
CA GLU A 134 18.34 17.38 4.77
C GLU A 134 17.86 18.37 5.84
N GLY A 135 17.31 17.85 6.95
CA GLY A 135 16.97 18.60 8.16
C GLY A 135 15.77 19.54 8.07
N ASP A 136 15.09 19.59 6.92
CA ASP A 136 13.93 20.44 6.64
C ASP A 136 12.71 19.66 6.14
N ILE A 137 12.78 18.31 6.11
CA ILE A 137 11.67 17.47 5.69
C ILE A 137 10.65 17.35 6.82
N ASP A 138 9.37 17.59 6.53
CA ASP A 138 8.28 17.45 7.50
C ASP A 138 7.72 16.03 7.54
N CYS A 139 7.60 15.38 6.38
CA CYS A 139 7.09 14.01 6.28
C CYS A 139 7.57 13.35 4.99
N ALA A 140 7.78 12.05 5.03
CA ALA A 140 8.22 11.30 3.87
C ALA A 140 7.34 10.07 3.63
N LEU A 141 7.09 9.76 2.35
CA LEU A 141 6.37 8.60 1.86
C LEU A 141 7.37 7.58 1.29
N VAL A 142 7.13 6.31 1.55
CA VAL A 142 7.89 5.19 0.97
C VAL A 142 6.92 4.20 0.35
N ASN A 143 7.18 3.78 -0.88
CA ASN A 143 6.44 2.69 -1.51
C ASN A 143 7.33 1.48 -1.78
N ASP A 144 6.71 0.33 -1.96
CA ASP A 144 7.39 -0.87 -2.43
C ASP A 144 7.59 -0.88 -3.96
N GLY A 145 8.07 -1.99 -4.50
CA GLY A 145 8.49 -2.09 -5.91
C GLY A 145 7.37 -1.85 -6.93
N ASP A 146 6.14 -2.25 -6.66
CA ASP A 146 4.95 -2.01 -7.49
C ASP A 146 4.03 -0.91 -6.93
N ALA A 147 4.47 -0.22 -5.87
CA ALA A 147 3.85 0.93 -5.22
C ALA A 147 2.45 0.64 -4.63
N ASP A 148 2.12 -0.64 -4.38
CA ASP A 148 0.85 -1.04 -3.79
C ASP A 148 0.86 -1.01 -2.25
N ARG A 149 2.06 -0.87 -1.63
CA ARG A 149 2.25 -0.76 -0.18
C ARG A 149 2.87 0.58 0.21
N ILE A 150 2.60 0.98 1.46
CA ILE A 150 3.06 2.25 2.02
C ILE A 150 3.78 2.04 3.35
N GLY A 151 4.82 2.81 3.57
CA GLY A 151 5.39 3.20 4.83
C GLY A 151 5.63 4.70 4.84
N MET A 152 5.79 5.30 6.00
CA MET A 152 6.08 6.73 6.11
C MET A 152 7.20 6.99 7.10
N MET A 153 7.76 8.20 7.05
CA MET A 153 8.74 8.67 8.04
C MET A 153 8.43 10.11 8.44
N ASP A 154 8.67 10.42 9.71
CA ASP A 154 8.59 11.79 10.20
C ASP A 154 9.83 12.60 9.81
N GLY A 155 9.82 13.90 10.11
CA GLY A 155 10.92 14.81 9.82
C GLY A 155 12.22 14.53 10.60
N LYS A 156 12.19 13.63 11.57
CA LYS A 156 13.36 13.17 12.33
C LYS A 156 13.91 11.85 11.80
N GLY A 157 13.29 11.29 10.75
CA GLY A 157 13.66 10.00 10.17
C GLY A 157 13.18 8.80 11.01
N ASN A 158 12.16 8.96 11.85
CA ASN A 158 11.53 7.86 12.53
C ASN A 158 10.48 7.20 11.62
N TYR A 159 10.43 5.88 11.64
CA TYR A 159 9.50 5.10 10.84
C TYR A 159 8.07 5.15 11.43
N ILE A 160 7.11 5.42 10.56
CA ILE A 160 5.68 5.35 10.81
C ILE A 160 5.14 4.14 10.08
N ASP A 161 4.78 3.12 10.82
CA ASP A 161 4.32 1.84 10.29
C ASP A 161 2.87 1.89 9.79
N SER A 162 2.48 0.82 9.10
CA SER A 162 1.14 0.66 8.52
C SER A 162 0.01 0.74 9.54
N HIS A 163 0.24 0.32 10.78
CA HIS A 163 -0.77 0.40 11.84
C HIS A 163 -1.09 1.85 12.22
N HIS A 164 -0.06 2.69 12.34
CA HIS A 164 -0.23 4.13 12.56
C HIS A 164 -0.92 4.78 11.36
N ILE A 165 -0.52 4.42 10.13
CA ILE A 165 -1.13 4.94 8.90
C ILE A 165 -2.62 4.58 8.84
N MET A 166 -3.00 3.33 9.11
CA MET A 166 -4.41 2.91 9.15
C MET A 166 -5.23 3.69 10.18
N LEU A 167 -4.68 3.90 11.37
CA LEU A 167 -5.36 4.69 12.40
C LEU A 167 -5.53 6.17 12.00
N LEU A 168 -4.52 6.77 11.38
CA LEU A 168 -4.60 8.12 10.82
C LEU A 168 -5.67 8.22 9.73
N LEU A 169 -5.73 7.24 8.83
CA LEU A 169 -6.75 7.18 7.77
C LEU A 169 -8.17 7.09 8.34
N ILE A 170 -8.40 6.19 9.30
CA ILE A 170 -9.71 6.07 9.96
C ILE A 170 -10.11 7.42 10.59
N ASN A 171 -9.19 8.05 11.35
CA ASN A 171 -9.43 9.34 11.96
C ASN A 171 -9.76 10.42 10.92
N TYR A 172 -8.97 10.51 9.86
CA TYR A 172 -9.17 11.51 8.82
C TYR A 172 -10.45 11.30 8.02
N LEU A 173 -10.64 10.11 7.50
CA LEU A 173 -11.77 9.83 6.60
C LEU A 173 -13.11 9.89 7.35
N TYR A 174 -13.18 9.37 8.57
CA TYR A 174 -14.41 9.40 9.36
C TYR A 174 -14.66 10.77 9.99
N LYS A 175 -13.72 11.28 10.79
CA LYS A 175 -13.91 12.49 11.61
C LYS A 175 -13.85 13.78 10.79
N TYR A 176 -12.89 13.88 9.86
CA TYR A 176 -12.65 15.11 9.10
C TYR A 176 -13.37 15.12 7.74
N LYS A 177 -13.39 14.02 7.02
CA LYS A 177 -14.10 13.90 5.73
C LYS A 177 -15.57 13.48 5.89
N GLY A 178 -15.98 12.92 7.02
CA GLY A 178 -17.36 12.51 7.31
C GLY A 178 -17.81 11.27 6.53
N TYR A 179 -16.88 10.44 6.08
CA TYR A 179 -17.18 9.21 5.36
C TYR A 179 -17.97 8.24 6.23
N LYS A 180 -18.80 7.41 5.61
CA LYS A 180 -19.64 6.41 6.26
C LYS A 180 -19.29 5.03 5.75
N GLY A 181 -19.48 4.03 6.58
CA GLY A 181 -19.20 2.64 6.27
C GLY A 181 -18.45 1.93 7.41
N LYS A 182 -17.93 0.75 7.10
CA LYS A 182 -17.16 -0.10 8.01
C LYS A 182 -15.65 0.06 7.81
N ILE A 183 -14.90 -0.58 8.71
CA ILE A 183 -13.47 -0.81 8.56
C ILE A 183 -13.24 -2.31 8.32
N ALA A 184 -12.32 -2.67 7.42
CA ALA A 184 -11.93 -4.06 7.19
C ALA A 184 -10.41 -4.22 7.34
N THR A 185 -9.95 -5.18 8.17
CA THR A 185 -8.50 -5.39 8.38
C THR A 185 -8.12 -6.86 8.43
N GLY A 186 -6.87 -7.16 8.04
CA GLY A 186 -6.28 -8.47 8.33
C GLY A 186 -6.12 -8.70 9.85
N PHE A 187 -6.21 -9.95 10.29
CA PHE A 187 -6.15 -10.31 11.72
C PHE A 187 -4.81 -9.99 12.41
N SER A 188 -3.74 -9.76 11.65
CA SER A 188 -2.43 -9.33 12.16
C SER A 188 -2.34 -7.83 12.44
N SER A 189 -3.42 -7.08 12.19
CA SER A 189 -3.48 -5.65 12.48
C SER A 189 -3.60 -5.36 13.98
N THR A 190 -3.17 -4.16 14.38
CA THR A 190 -3.20 -3.75 15.80
C THR A 190 -4.61 -3.72 16.38
N VAL A 191 -4.76 -4.16 17.62
CA VAL A 191 -6.02 -4.04 18.38
C VAL A 191 -6.47 -2.59 18.60
N LYS A 192 -5.59 -1.61 18.38
CA LYS A 192 -5.91 -0.19 18.45
C LYS A 192 -6.93 0.23 17.39
N ILE A 193 -6.98 -0.46 16.24
CA ILE A 193 -8.00 -0.24 15.22
C ILE A 193 -9.39 -0.56 15.81
N LYS A 194 -9.52 -1.70 16.49
CA LYS A 194 -10.79 -2.02 17.18
C LYS A 194 -11.17 -0.97 18.21
N GLN A 195 -10.20 -0.52 19.03
CA GLN A 195 -10.46 0.52 20.03
C GLN A 195 -10.94 1.84 19.41
N LEU A 196 -10.34 2.22 18.25
CA LEU A 196 -10.76 3.42 17.54
C LEU A 196 -12.14 3.26 16.89
N CYS A 197 -12.44 2.08 16.33
CA CYS A 197 -13.77 1.75 15.82
C CYS A 197 -14.82 1.81 16.91
N ASP A 198 -14.55 1.20 18.07
CA ASP A 198 -15.44 1.24 19.23
C ASP A 198 -15.71 2.69 19.70
N TYR A 199 -14.66 3.54 19.71
CA TYR A 199 -14.77 4.95 20.09
C TYR A 199 -15.66 5.73 19.10
N TYR A 200 -15.57 5.46 17.80
CA TYR A 200 -16.37 6.14 16.77
C TYR A 200 -17.72 5.47 16.49
N GLY A 201 -17.99 4.29 17.06
CA GLY A 201 -19.18 3.50 16.77
C GLY A 201 -19.18 2.94 15.33
N LEU A 202 -18.00 2.55 14.83
CA LEU A 202 -17.80 1.94 13.52
C LEU A 202 -17.76 0.42 13.63
N ASP A 203 -18.36 -0.27 12.68
CA ASP A 203 -18.22 -1.71 12.53
C ASP A 203 -16.82 -2.06 11.99
N LEU A 204 -16.28 -3.17 12.48
CA LEU A 204 -14.97 -3.70 12.08
C LEU A 204 -15.08 -5.15 11.65
N ASP A 205 -14.71 -5.44 10.41
CA ASP A 205 -14.52 -6.79 9.92
C ASP A 205 -13.02 -7.17 9.98
N VAL A 206 -12.74 -8.31 10.64
CA VAL A 206 -11.39 -8.86 10.73
C VAL A 206 -11.32 -10.12 9.87
N VAL A 207 -10.45 -10.09 8.85
CA VAL A 207 -10.35 -11.14 7.85
C VAL A 207 -8.99 -11.85 7.87
N HIS A 208 -8.91 -12.95 7.13
CA HIS A 208 -7.65 -13.65 6.89
C HIS A 208 -6.67 -12.79 6.09
N ILE A 209 -5.37 -13.11 6.18
CA ILE A 209 -4.33 -12.47 5.38
C ILE A 209 -4.60 -12.69 3.89
N GLY A 210 -4.45 -11.62 3.13
CA GLY A 210 -4.66 -11.57 1.69
C GLY A 210 -5.72 -10.55 1.31
N PHE A 211 -5.29 -9.50 0.61
CA PHE A 211 -6.13 -8.35 0.26
C PHE A 211 -7.41 -8.72 -0.51
N LYS A 212 -7.43 -9.89 -1.19
CA LYS A 212 -8.64 -10.41 -1.86
C LYS A 212 -9.86 -10.51 -0.94
N HIS A 213 -9.65 -10.79 0.34
CA HIS A 213 -10.75 -10.87 1.32
C HIS A 213 -11.32 -9.48 1.63
N ILE A 214 -10.45 -8.49 1.78
CA ILE A 214 -10.86 -7.08 1.96
C ILE A 214 -11.55 -6.58 0.69
N CYS A 215 -10.97 -6.84 -0.49
CA CYS A 215 -11.58 -6.49 -1.77
C CYS A 215 -12.98 -7.09 -1.91
N GLY A 216 -13.19 -8.36 -1.55
CA GLY A 216 -14.51 -9.00 -1.58
C GLY A 216 -15.54 -8.22 -0.76
N ILE A 217 -15.21 -7.79 0.45
CA ILE A 217 -16.10 -6.98 1.28
C ILE A 217 -16.35 -5.60 0.64
N MET A 218 -15.30 -4.95 0.10
CA MET A 218 -15.43 -3.64 -0.56
C MET A 218 -16.33 -3.67 -1.80
N LEU A 219 -16.54 -4.83 -2.42
CA LEU A 219 -17.45 -4.98 -3.56
C LEU A 219 -18.91 -5.10 -3.12
N GLU A 220 -19.17 -5.49 -1.89
CA GLU A 220 -20.51 -5.77 -1.37
C GLU A 220 -20.99 -4.69 -0.39
N GLU A 221 -20.07 -4.03 0.32
CA GLU A 221 -20.38 -3.11 1.40
C GLU A 221 -19.58 -1.79 1.29
N GLU A 222 -20.11 -0.76 1.94
CA GLU A 222 -19.40 0.53 2.07
C GLU A 222 -18.28 0.41 3.11
N ILE A 223 -17.04 0.45 2.66
CA ILE A 223 -15.83 0.37 3.50
C ILE A 223 -15.10 1.69 3.43
N ILE A 224 -14.93 2.35 4.59
CA ILE A 224 -14.14 3.59 4.71
C ILE A 224 -12.67 3.32 4.41
N MET A 225 -12.12 2.25 5.02
CA MET A 225 -10.73 1.84 4.85
C MET A 225 -10.62 0.32 5.00
N GLY A 226 -9.89 -0.31 4.07
CA GLY A 226 -9.47 -1.70 4.13
C GLY A 226 -7.95 -1.81 4.11
N GLY A 227 -7.34 -2.57 5.05
CA GLY A 227 -5.89 -2.59 5.11
C GLY A 227 -5.28 -3.81 5.81
N GLU A 228 -4.02 -4.06 5.48
CA GLU A 228 -3.19 -5.11 6.05
C GLU A 228 -1.94 -4.52 6.72
N GLU A 229 -1.38 -5.25 7.68
CA GLU A 229 -0.14 -4.85 8.38
C GLU A 229 1.06 -4.69 7.43
N SER A 230 1.02 -5.32 6.26
CA SER A 230 2.03 -5.20 5.22
C SER A 230 2.12 -3.80 4.59
N GLY A 231 1.16 -2.91 4.87
CA GLY A 231 1.05 -1.58 4.30
C GLY A 231 0.21 -1.52 3.02
N GLY A 232 -0.42 -2.62 2.64
CA GLY A 232 -1.39 -2.65 1.54
C GLY A 232 -2.75 -2.13 2.01
N ILE A 233 -3.15 -0.94 1.58
CA ILE A 233 -4.33 -0.23 2.08
C ILE A 233 -5.14 0.31 0.91
N ALA A 234 -6.47 0.19 1.00
CA ALA A 234 -7.45 0.83 0.12
C ALA A 234 -8.43 1.67 0.93
N VAL A 235 -9.02 2.69 0.31
CA VAL A 235 -9.96 3.60 0.96
C VAL A 235 -11.17 3.88 0.08
N GLN A 236 -12.27 4.27 0.70
CA GLN A 236 -13.47 4.73 -0.01
C GLN A 236 -13.14 5.87 -0.98
N GLY A 237 -13.75 5.83 -2.16
CA GLY A 237 -13.54 6.86 -3.20
C GLY A 237 -12.42 6.53 -4.19
N HIS A 238 -11.78 5.36 -4.04
CA HIS A 238 -10.84 4.80 -5.01
C HIS A 238 -11.26 3.37 -5.39
N ILE A 239 -10.52 2.73 -6.29
CA ILE A 239 -10.75 1.33 -6.64
C ILE A 239 -10.51 0.40 -5.43
N PRO A 240 -11.14 -0.80 -5.35
CA PRO A 240 -10.95 -1.74 -4.27
C PRO A 240 -9.62 -2.50 -4.41
N GLU A 241 -8.53 -1.75 -4.47
CA GLU A 241 -7.15 -2.22 -4.58
C GLU A 241 -6.22 -1.36 -3.73
N ARG A 242 -5.13 -1.96 -3.31
CA ARG A 242 -4.06 -1.30 -2.59
C ARG A 242 -3.36 -0.29 -3.50
N ASP A 243 -3.14 0.90 -2.96
CA ASP A 243 -2.46 1.97 -3.67
C ASP A 243 -1.69 2.85 -2.69
N GLY A 244 -0.40 2.59 -2.56
CA GLY A 244 0.44 3.28 -1.60
C GLY A 244 0.68 4.76 -1.94
N ILE A 245 0.64 5.15 -3.20
CA ILE A 245 0.73 6.56 -3.62
C ILE A 245 -0.54 7.30 -3.23
N TRP A 246 -1.71 6.73 -3.55
CA TRP A 246 -3.00 7.29 -3.16
C TRP A 246 -3.11 7.54 -1.66
N ILE A 247 -2.73 6.53 -0.87
CA ILE A 247 -2.73 6.64 0.59
C ILE A 247 -1.77 7.73 1.06
N GLY A 248 -0.59 7.84 0.45
CA GLY A 248 0.35 8.93 0.72
C GLY A 248 -0.25 10.31 0.47
N MET A 249 -0.97 10.48 -0.67
CA MET A 249 -1.69 11.73 -0.97
C MET A 249 -2.77 12.04 0.05
N VAL A 250 -3.53 11.02 0.52
CA VAL A 250 -4.55 11.19 1.57
C VAL A 250 -3.92 11.74 2.86
N ILE A 251 -2.79 11.20 3.31
CA ILE A 251 -2.11 11.66 4.52
C ILE A 251 -1.49 13.06 4.33
N TRP A 252 -0.85 13.33 3.19
CA TRP A 252 -0.29 14.65 2.93
C TRP A 252 -1.39 15.72 2.80
N GLU A 253 -2.53 15.40 2.16
CA GLU A 253 -3.70 16.29 2.15
C GLU A 253 -4.21 16.53 3.58
N PHE A 254 -4.23 15.50 4.43
CA PHE A 254 -4.63 15.64 5.83
C PHE A 254 -3.70 16.61 6.59
N MET A 255 -2.39 16.45 6.47
CA MET A 255 -1.41 17.32 7.09
C MET A 255 -1.61 18.79 6.63
N VAL A 256 -1.68 18.99 5.33
CA VAL A 256 -1.83 20.33 4.74
C VAL A 256 -3.14 21.00 5.15
N LYS A 257 -4.28 20.30 5.06
CA LYS A 257 -5.60 20.86 5.39
C LYS A 257 -5.80 21.10 6.88
N SER A 258 -5.19 20.29 7.73
CA SER A 258 -5.24 20.49 9.18
C SER A 258 -4.19 21.49 9.69
N GLY A 259 -3.14 21.75 8.93
CA GLY A 259 -1.98 22.55 9.34
C GLY A 259 -1.16 21.88 10.45
N LYS A 260 -1.23 20.54 10.58
CA LYS A 260 -0.58 19.77 11.65
C LYS A 260 0.57 18.94 11.11
N THR A 261 1.58 18.74 11.93
CA THR A 261 2.65 17.80 11.67
C THR A 261 2.14 16.36 11.78
N ILE A 262 2.87 15.41 11.22
CA ILE A 262 2.49 14.00 11.30
C ILE A 262 2.52 13.50 12.75
N GLU A 263 3.43 13.99 13.59
CA GLU A 263 3.50 13.65 15.00
C GLU A 263 2.28 14.17 15.78
N GLU A 264 1.81 15.39 15.47
CA GLU A 264 0.59 15.94 16.07
C GLU A 264 -0.65 15.13 15.69
N LEU A 265 -0.73 14.66 14.43
CA LEU A 265 -1.81 13.79 13.99
C LEU A 265 -1.76 12.40 14.64
N ILE A 266 -0.57 11.84 14.83
CA ILE A 266 -0.38 10.60 15.60
C ILE A 266 -0.78 10.81 17.06
N GLN A 267 -0.43 11.94 17.64
CA GLN A 267 -0.80 12.25 19.03
C GLN A 267 -2.33 12.33 19.20
N GLU A 268 -3.06 12.90 18.24
CA GLU A 268 -4.52 12.87 18.28
C GLU A 268 -5.09 11.44 18.36
N VAL A 269 -4.50 10.52 17.60
CA VAL A 269 -4.91 9.10 17.66
C VAL A 269 -4.53 8.49 19.00
N TYR A 270 -3.35 8.77 19.52
CA TYR A 270 -2.91 8.29 20.83
C TYR A 270 -3.78 8.80 21.98
N ASP A 271 -4.30 10.01 21.88
CA ASP A 271 -5.23 10.56 22.87
C ASP A 271 -6.55 9.78 22.94
N LEU A 272 -6.93 9.11 21.82
CA LEU A 272 -8.14 8.28 21.73
C LEU A 272 -7.93 6.83 22.16
N VAL A 273 -6.82 6.22 21.73
CA VAL A 273 -6.60 4.76 21.86
C VAL A 273 -5.37 4.40 22.70
N GLY A 274 -4.62 5.39 23.19
CA GLY A 274 -3.35 5.19 23.89
C GLY A 274 -2.19 4.84 22.95
N THR A 275 -0.99 4.99 23.47
CA THR A 275 0.26 4.70 22.73
C THR A 275 0.46 3.20 22.53
N PHE A 276 1.18 2.84 21.49
CA PHE A 276 1.62 1.47 21.23
C PHE A 276 2.92 1.46 20.41
N ALA A 277 3.56 0.31 20.37
CA ALA A 277 4.69 0.04 19.47
C ALA A 277 4.42 -1.24 18.69
N PHE A 278 4.99 -1.34 17.51
CA PHE A 278 4.91 -2.50 16.64
C PHE A 278 6.31 -3.00 16.34
N GLU A 279 6.50 -4.30 16.43
CA GLU A 279 7.71 -4.99 16.02
C GLU A 279 7.35 -6.19 15.16
N ARG A 280 8.13 -6.42 14.10
CA ARG A 280 7.98 -7.56 13.21
C ARG A 280 9.26 -8.41 13.22
N ILE A 281 9.11 -9.69 13.48
CA ILE A 281 10.18 -10.68 13.43
C ILE A 281 9.87 -11.69 12.34
N ASP A 282 10.71 -11.75 11.30
CA ASP A 282 10.59 -12.71 10.21
C ASP A 282 11.52 -13.91 10.49
N LEU A 283 10.93 -15.10 10.58
CA LEU A 283 11.67 -16.33 10.81
C LEU A 283 11.72 -17.18 9.55
N THR A 284 12.90 -17.67 9.20
CA THR A 284 13.06 -18.68 8.14
C THR A 284 13.12 -20.05 8.80
N LEU A 285 12.09 -20.86 8.58
CA LEU A 285 11.95 -22.18 9.18
C LEU A 285 11.88 -23.27 8.09
N PRO A 286 12.41 -24.49 8.35
CA PRO A 286 12.18 -25.66 7.50
C PRO A 286 10.68 -25.94 7.34
N GLN A 287 10.27 -26.46 6.17
CA GLN A 287 8.86 -26.68 5.86
C GLN A 287 8.18 -27.63 6.86
N GLU A 288 8.85 -28.73 7.23
CA GLU A 288 8.34 -29.70 8.21
C GLU A 288 8.04 -29.07 9.58
N LEU A 289 8.90 -28.12 10.01
CA LEU A 289 8.68 -27.41 11.26
C LEU A 289 7.50 -26.44 11.17
N LYS A 290 7.32 -25.76 10.03
CA LYS A 290 6.13 -24.91 9.79
C LYS A 290 4.85 -25.71 9.88
N GLU A 291 4.78 -26.86 9.22
CA GLU A 291 3.62 -27.75 9.23
C GLU A 291 3.30 -28.25 10.64
N SER A 292 4.34 -28.68 11.37
CA SER A 292 4.20 -29.12 12.78
C SER A 292 3.67 -28.00 13.69
N ILE A 293 4.14 -26.76 13.51
CA ILE A 293 3.66 -25.60 14.28
C ILE A 293 2.17 -25.33 13.94
N ILE A 294 1.81 -25.34 12.67
CA ILE A 294 0.43 -25.12 12.22
C ILE A 294 -0.52 -26.18 12.80
N GLU A 295 -0.09 -27.45 12.79
CA GLU A 295 -0.88 -28.55 13.36
C GLU A 295 -1.11 -28.37 14.87
N LYS A 296 -0.05 -28.03 15.62
CA LYS A 296 -0.16 -27.73 17.05
C LYS A 296 -1.08 -26.53 17.33
N CYS A 297 -0.97 -25.46 16.51
CA CYS A 297 -1.86 -24.31 16.63
C CYS A 297 -3.33 -24.69 16.38
N LYS A 298 -3.61 -25.53 15.39
CA LYS A 298 -4.96 -26.04 15.11
C LYS A 298 -5.51 -26.92 16.23
N ALA A 299 -4.64 -27.68 16.89
CA ALA A 299 -5.01 -28.53 18.03
C ALA A 299 -5.10 -27.76 19.36
N GLU A 300 -4.85 -26.44 19.35
CA GLU A 300 -4.77 -25.60 20.57
C GLU A 300 -3.74 -26.09 21.60
N GLU A 301 -2.75 -26.86 21.16
CA GLU A 301 -1.65 -27.35 22.00
C GLU A 301 -0.58 -26.26 22.15
N TYR A 302 -0.86 -25.26 22.99
CA TYR A 302 0.11 -24.23 23.34
C TYR A 302 0.84 -24.64 24.63
N HIS A 303 2.14 -24.81 24.55
CA HIS A 303 2.96 -24.87 25.76
C HIS A 303 3.23 -23.42 26.20
N GLN A 304 2.79 -23.13 27.41
CA GLN A 304 3.12 -21.89 28.12
C GLN A 304 4.60 -21.83 28.49
#